data_b88222bc635dd72f22fbc560bc96b539
#
_entry.id   b88222bc635dd72f22fbc560bc96b539
#
_cell.length_a   1.000
_cell.length_b   1.000
_cell.length_c   1.000
_cell.angle_alpha   90.00
_cell.angle_beta   90.00
_cell.angle_gamma   90.00
#
_symmetry.space_group_name_H-M   'P 1'
#
loop_
_entity.id
_entity.type
_entity.pdbx_description
1 polymer ?
#
loop_
_entity_poly.entity_id
_entity_poly.type
_entity_poly.pdbx_seq_one_letter_code
_entity_poly.pdbx_strand_id
1 'polypeptide(L)'
;MGEFVLNNLALVGLFVASGLMLVWPELSRLAGAGGQQIGTLDATRLMNQGPSLILDVRDAKEFAAGHLPRARHIPLGELAGRVGELAKFKDKPVIVTDKGGGACRLLKKSGFSNVFQLRGGLAAWQQASLPVEK
;
A
#
# COMPACT_ATOMS: atom_id res chain seq x y z
N MET A 1 -36.51 -21.00 19.57
CA MET A 1 -35.37 -20.27 18.93
C MET A 1 -35.55 -20.09 17.45
N GLY A 2 -35.81 -21.15 16.69
CA GLY A 2 -36.04 -21.03 15.24
C GLY A 2 -37.18 -20.12 14.84
N GLU A 3 -38.29 -20.18 15.58
CA GLU A 3 -39.47 -19.32 15.31
C GLU A 3 -39.16 -17.84 15.59
N PHE A 4 -38.38 -17.53 16.61
CA PHE A 4 -37.97 -16.17 16.91
C PHE A 4 -37.15 -15.58 15.79
N VAL A 5 -36.18 -16.32 15.27
CA VAL A 5 -35.34 -15.88 14.16
C VAL A 5 -36.15 -15.68 12.88
N LEU A 6 -37.06 -16.63 12.58
CA LEU A 6 -37.93 -16.54 11.40
C LEU A 6 -38.86 -15.33 11.46
N ASN A 7 -39.44 -15.07 12.64
CA ASN A 7 -40.36 -13.96 12.83
C ASN A 7 -39.68 -12.60 12.91
N ASN A 8 -38.36 -12.57 13.09
CA ASN A 8 -37.58 -11.35 13.24
C ASN A 8 -36.44 -11.23 12.20
N LEU A 9 -36.59 -11.89 11.05
CA LEU A 9 -35.58 -11.88 9.97
C LEU A 9 -35.17 -10.46 9.54
N ALA A 10 -36.14 -9.54 9.49
CA ALA A 10 -35.85 -8.16 9.13
C ALA A 10 -34.96 -7.47 10.15
N LEU A 11 -35.19 -7.69 11.46
CA LEU A 11 -34.39 -7.13 12.53
C LEU A 11 -32.98 -7.76 12.58
N VAL A 12 -32.90 -9.07 12.38
CA VAL A 12 -31.62 -9.78 12.33
C VAL A 12 -30.81 -9.31 11.12
N GLY A 13 -31.45 -9.17 9.94
CA GLY A 13 -30.81 -8.66 8.74
C GLY A 13 -30.29 -7.23 8.93
N LEU A 14 -31.06 -6.37 9.59
CA LEU A 14 -30.65 -5.00 9.89
C LEU A 14 -29.45 -4.95 10.83
N PHE A 15 -29.46 -5.80 11.85
CA PHE A 15 -28.35 -5.90 12.81
C PHE A 15 -27.06 -6.35 12.13
N VAL A 16 -27.12 -7.37 11.29
CA VAL A 16 -25.97 -7.89 10.55
C VAL A 16 -25.44 -6.83 9.56
N ALA A 17 -26.33 -6.16 8.83
CA ALA A 17 -25.94 -5.10 7.90
C ALA A 17 -25.25 -3.93 8.62
N SER A 18 -25.78 -3.54 9.79
CA SER A 18 -25.18 -2.50 10.61
C SER A 18 -23.79 -2.87 11.11
N GLY A 19 -23.63 -4.12 11.56
CA GLY A 19 -22.33 -4.65 12.01
C GLY A 19 -21.32 -4.68 10.88
N LEU A 20 -21.73 -5.13 9.69
CA LEU A 20 -20.88 -5.15 8.50
C LEU A 20 -20.46 -3.73 8.09
N MET A 21 -21.36 -2.76 8.18
CA MET A 21 -21.08 -1.38 7.84
C MET A 21 -20.01 -0.77 8.76
N LEU A 22 -20.02 -1.12 10.04
CA LEU A 22 -19.05 -0.63 11.04
C LEU A 22 -17.66 -1.26 10.86
N VAL A 23 -17.59 -2.54 10.53
CA VAL A 23 -16.31 -3.27 10.40
C VAL A 23 -15.75 -3.29 8.99
N TRP A 24 -16.55 -2.90 7.99
CA TRP A 24 -16.14 -2.96 6.59
C TRP A 24 -14.85 -2.17 6.30
N PRO A 25 -14.68 -0.93 6.81
CA PRO A 25 -13.43 -0.20 6.59
C PRO A 25 -12.20 -0.91 7.14
N GLU A 26 -12.33 -1.55 8.29
CA GLU A 26 -11.23 -2.32 8.88
C GLU A 26 -10.94 -3.58 8.09
N LEU A 27 -11.97 -4.30 7.67
CA LEU A 27 -11.82 -5.49 6.83
C LEU A 27 -11.19 -5.16 5.49
N SER A 28 -11.56 -4.05 4.87
CA SER A 28 -10.98 -3.65 3.58
C SER A 28 -9.51 -3.24 3.71
N ARG A 29 -9.11 -2.66 4.83
CA ARG A 29 -7.69 -2.43 5.15
C ARG A 29 -6.93 -3.74 5.31
N LEU A 30 -7.49 -4.66 6.09
CA LEU A 30 -6.88 -5.98 6.35
C LEU A 30 -6.85 -6.86 5.10
N ALA A 31 -7.83 -6.73 4.22
CA ALA A 31 -7.89 -7.47 2.97
C ALA A 31 -6.83 -7.03 1.95
N GLY A 32 -5.99 -6.07 2.31
CA GLY A 32 -4.86 -5.70 1.49
C GLY A 32 -5.20 -4.85 0.28
N ALA A 33 -6.26 -4.06 0.39
CA ALA A 33 -6.67 -3.17 -0.69
C ALA A 33 -5.56 -2.21 -1.14
N GLY A 34 -4.59 -1.91 -0.28
CA GLY A 34 -3.50 -1.01 -0.60
C GLY A 34 -2.12 -1.48 -0.15
N GLY A 35 -1.95 -2.76 0.17
CA GLY A 35 -0.70 -3.22 0.75
C GLY A 35 -0.54 -2.77 2.21
N GLN A 36 0.48 -3.27 2.86
CA GLN A 36 0.77 -2.93 4.26
C GLN A 36 1.48 -1.57 4.32
N GLN A 37 1.00 -0.70 5.18
CA GLN A 37 1.69 0.57 5.44
C GLN A 37 2.80 0.38 6.46
N ILE A 38 3.94 1.03 6.21
CA ILE A 38 5.07 1.05 7.14
C ILE A 38 5.53 2.49 7.40
N GLY A 39 6.06 2.72 8.59
CA GLY A 39 6.65 4.00 8.94
C GLY A 39 8.07 4.16 8.39
N THR A 40 8.62 5.36 8.54
CA THR A 40 9.97 5.68 8.05
C THR A 40 11.07 4.83 8.69
N LEU A 41 10.92 4.48 9.95
CA LEU A 41 11.91 3.65 10.66
C LEU A 41 11.96 2.23 10.08
N ASP A 42 10.80 1.61 9.90
CA ASP A 42 10.72 0.26 9.34
C ASP A 42 11.17 0.23 7.88
N ALA A 43 10.82 1.27 7.11
CA ALA A 43 11.28 1.43 5.74
C ALA A 43 12.81 1.49 5.68
N THR A 44 13.43 2.29 6.56
CA THR A 44 14.89 2.40 6.64
C THR A 44 15.53 1.06 6.98
N ARG A 45 14.93 0.31 7.90
CA ARG A 45 15.42 -1.03 8.24
C ARG A 45 15.39 -1.97 7.04
N LEU A 46 14.29 -2.01 6.31
CA LEU A 46 14.16 -2.85 5.11
C LEU A 46 15.18 -2.47 4.05
N MET A 47 15.42 -1.19 3.86
CA MET A 47 16.40 -0.70 2.90
C MET A 47 17.83 -1.12 3.26
N ASN A 48 18.13 -1.26 4.54
CA ASN A 48 19.45 -1.59 5.04
C ASN A 48 19.70 -3.08 5.26
N GLN A 49 18.64 -3.89 5.32
CA GLN A 49 18.76 -5.32 5.63
C GLN A 49 19.14 -6.19 4.43
N GLY A 50 18.98 -5.70 3.22
CA GLY A 50 19.29 -6.46 2.01
C GLY A 50 18.69 -5.83 0.76
N PRO A 51 18.66 -6.59 -0.34
CA PRO A 51 18.10 -6.08 -1.58
C PRO A 51 16.63 -5.70 -1.41
N SER A 52 16.30 -4.49 -1.83
CA SER A 52 14.93 -3.97 -1.79
C SER A 52 14.71 -3.04 -2.98
N LEU A 53 13.46 -2.83 -3.34
CA LEU A 53 13.07 -1.90 -4.37
C LEU A 53 12.38 -0.70 -3.72
N ILE A 54 12.84 0.49 -4.02
CA ILE A 54 12.14 1.73 -3.66
C ILE A 54 11.49 2.23 -4.94
N LEU A 55 10.17 2.24 -4.96
CA LEU A 55 9.38 2.61 -6.13
C LEU A 55 8.59 3.87 -5.89
N ASP A 56 8.80 4.89 -6.72
CA ASP A 56 8.05 6.13 -6.69
C ASP A 56 7.11 6.17 -7.89
N VAL A 57 5.81 6.22 -7.62
CA VAL A 57 4.77 6.22 -8.66
C VAL A 57 4.09 7.59 -8.81
N ARG A 58 4.68 8.61 -8.20
CA ARG A 58 4.17 9.99 -8.29
C ARG A 58 4.47 10.59 -9.65
N ASP A 59 3.96 11.81 -9.90
CA ASP A 59 4.25 12.54 -11.12
C ASP A 59 5.73 12.85 -11.27
N ALA A 60 6.17 13.03 -12.51
CA ALA A 60 7.55 13.39 -12.81
C ALA A 60 7.99 14.69 -12.10
N LYS A 61 7.10 15.66 -11.98
CA LYS A 61 7.37 16.91 -11.25
C LYS A 61 7.66 16.67 -9.78
N GLU A 62 6.84 15.84 -9.14
CA GLU A 62 7.00 15.50 -7.72
C GLU A 62 8.29 14.72 -7.50
N PHE A 63 8.59 13.77 -8.36
CA PHE A 63 9.82 13.00 -8.30
C PHE A 63 11.04 13.90 -8.46
N ALA A 64 11.03 14.80 -9.41
CA ALA A 64 12.13 15.73 -9.67
C ALA A 64 12.34 16.73 -8.52
N ALA A 65 11.27 17.09 -7.80
CA ALA A 65 11.34 17.98 -6.66
C ALA A 65 11.98 17.32 -5.43
N GLY A 66 11.97 16.00 -5.35
CA GLY A 66 12.59 15.25 -4.28
C GLY A 66 11.99 13.85 -4.16
N HIS A 67 12.83 12.87 -3.88
CA HIS A 67 12.44 11.46 -3.74
C HIS A 67 13.38 10.74 -2.80
N LEU A 68 12.99 9.53 -2.37
CA LEU A 68 13.82 8.69 -1.52
C LEU A 68 15.10 8.29 -2.26
N PRO A 69 16.22 8.09 -1.53
CA PRO A 69 17.46 7.62 -2.16
C PRO A 69 17.24 6.29 -2.90
N ARG A 70 17.84 6.16 -4.05
CA ARG A 70 17.77 4.97 -4.91
C ARG A 70 16.37 4.67 -5.42
N ALA A 71 15.43 5.61 -5.34
CA ALA A 71 14.07 5.38 -5.83
C ALA A 71 14.06 5.25 -7.34
N ARG A 72 13.33 4.24 -7.80
CA ARG A 72 13.04 4.06 -9.22
C ARG A 72 11.70 4.73 -9.53
N HIS A 73 11.68 5.55 -10.54
CA HIS A 73 10.48 6.27 -10.93
C HIS A 73 9.72 5.56 -12.04
N ILE A 74 8.51 5.13 -11.75
CA ILE A 74 7.55 4.63 -12.73
C ILE A 74 6.20 5.25 -12.37
N PRO A 75 5.70 6.23 -13.13
CA PRO A 75 4.39 6.83 -12.83
C PRO A 75 3.29 5.79 -12.78
N LEU A 76 2.30 5.98 -11.92
CA LEU A 76 1.23 5.02 -11.70
C LEU A 76 0.52 4.61 -13.01
N GLY A 77 0.31 5.55 -13.92
CA GLY A 77 -0.32 5.27 -15.21
C GLY A 77 0.47 4.37 -16.13
N GLU A 78 1.79 4.26 -15.93
CA GLU A 78 2.66 3.42 -16.73
C GLU A 78 3.00 2.09 -16.04
N LEU A 79 2.69 1.98 -14.75
CA LEU A 79 3.15 0.85 -13.94
C LEU A 79 2.64 -0.49 -14.46
N ALA A 80 1.39 -0.57 -14.88
CA ALA A 80 0.79 -1.80 -15.40
C ALA A 80 1.56 -2.36 -16.60
N GLY A 81 2.01 -1.48 -17.50
CA GLY A 81 2.78 -1.88 -18.68
C GLY A 81 4.27 -2.14 -18.42
N ARG A 82 4.75 -1.73 -17.24
CA ARG A 82 6.18 -1.80 -16.91
C ARG A 82 6.49 -2.72 -15.72
N VAL A 83 5.50 -3.43 -15.20
CA VAL A 83 5.68 -4.36 -14.07
C VAL A 83 6.74 -5.42 -14.36
N GLY A 84 6.85 -5.86 -15.62
CA GLY A 84 7.85 -6.83 -16.03
C GLY A 84 9.29 -6.41 -15.77
N GLU A 85 9.58 -5.10 -15.78
CA GLU A 85 10.91 -4.57 -15.46
C GLU A 85 11.29 -4.80 -13.99
N LEU A 86 10.31 -5.05 -13.13
CA LEU A 86 10.48 -5.23 -11.70
C LEU A 86 10.41 -6.71 -11.25
N ALA A 87 10.32 -7.62 -12.20
CA ALA A 87 10.10 -9.05 -11.90
C ALA A 87 11.12 -9.65 -10.93
N LYS A 88 12.36 -9.20 -10.96
CA LYS A 88 13.42 -9.69 -10.06
C LYS A 88 13.18 -9.33 -8.60
N PHE A 89 12.26 -8.42 -8.32
CA PHE A 89 11.93 -7.99 -6.95
C PHE A 89 10.64 -8.62 -6.40
N LYS A 90 10.05 -9.59 -7.10
CA LYS A 90 8.77 -10.20 -6.69
C LYS A 90 8.80 -10.81 -5.30
N ASP A 91 9.92 -11.37 -4.89
CA ASP A 91 10.12 -11.99 -3.57
C ASP A 91 10.93 -11.11 -2.60
N LYS A 92 11.21 -9.87 -3.00
CA LYS A 92 11.97 -8.91 -2.21
C LYS A 92 11.07 -7.80 -1.68
N PRO A 93 11.47 -7.11 -0.60
CA PRO A 93 10.70 -5.97 -0.11
C PRO A 93 10.60 -4.86 -1.16
N VAL A 94 9.39 -4.37 -1.39
CA VAL A 94 9.12 -3.24 -2.27
C VAL A 94 8.47 -2.14 -1.44
N ILE A 95 9.10 -0.98 -1.39
CA ILE A 95 8.60 0.18 -0.66
C ILE A 95 8.10 1.18 -1.68
N VAL A 96 6.81 1.50 -1.60
CA VAL A 96 6.14 2.35 -2.58
C VAL A 96 5.86 3.73 -2.00
N THR A 97 6.23 4.77 -2.72
CA THR A 97 5.85 6.15 -2.43
C THR A 97 4.70 6.52 -3.36
N ASP A 98 3.50 6.59 -2.78
CA ASP A 98 2.26 6.83 -3.51
C ASP A 98 1.30 7.62 -2.62
N LYS A 99 0.39 8.37 -3.23
CA LYS A 99 -0.67 9.10 -2.53
C LYS A 99 -1.88 8.22 -2.20
N GLY A 100 -2.05 7.12 -2.90
CA GLY A 100 -3.12 6.15 -2.70
C GLY A 100 -2.60 4.73 -2.68
N GLY A 101 -3.47 3.74 -2.67
CA GLY A 101 -3.10 2.33 -2.60
C GLY A 101 -3.01 1.62 -3.96
N GLY A 102 -3.16 2.36 -5.06
CA GLY A 102 -3.28 1.76 -6.40
C GLY A 102 -2.06 0.97 -6.84
N ALA A 103 -0.87 1.50 -6.59
CA ALA A 103 0.38 0.83 -6.95
C ALA A 103 0.57 -0.47 -6.18
N CYS A 104 0.31 -0.46 -4.88
CA CYS A 104 0.44 -1.65 -4.04
C CYS A 104 -0.53 -2.74 -4.46
N ARG A 105 -1.76 -2.38 -4.77
CA ARG A 105 -2.77 -3.33 -5.29
C ARG A 105 -2.33 -3.96 -6.60
N LEU A 106 -1.83 -3.15 -7.51
CA LEU A 106 -1.36 -3.61 -8.81
C LEU A 106 -0.19 -4.59 -8.65
N LEU A 107 0.78 -4.25 -7.82
CA LEU A 107 1.94 -5.10 -7.56
C LEU A 107 1.56 -6.43 -6.93
N LYS A 108 0.66 -6.42 -5.96
CA LYS A 108 0.15 -7.66 -5.35
C LYS A 108 -0.54 -8.56 -6.37
N LYS A 109 -1.36 -7.98 -7.23
CA LYS A 109 -2.01 -8.72 -8.34
C LYS A 109 -0.99 -9.32 -9.28
N SER A 110 0.15 -8.66 -9.44
CA SER A 110 1.22 -9.09 -10.36
C SER A 110 2.19 -10.11 -9.74
N GLY A 111 1.93 -10.56 -8.51
CA GLY A 111 2.71 -11.60 -7.87
C GLY A 111 3.79 -11.13 -6.89
N PHE A 112 3.81 -9.85 -6.55
CA PHE A 112 4.74 -9.32 -5.54
C PHE A 112 4.24 -9.66 -4.14
N SER A 113 5.07 -10.34 -3.35
CA SER A 113 4.67 -10.87 -2.04
C SER A 113 4.90 -9.89 -0.88
N ASN A 114 5.89 -9.02 -0.97
CA ASN A 114 6.29 -8.12 0.11
C ASN A 114 6.20 -6.66 -0.33
N VAL A 115 4.98 -6.15 -0.46
CA VAL A 115 4.74 -4.77 -0.90
C VAL A 115 4.33 -3.92 0.29
N PHE A 116 5.02 -2.80 0.48
CA PHE A 116 4.77 -1.87 1.58
C PHE A 116 4.56 -0.47 1.03
N GLN A 117 3.57 0.25 1.55
CA GLN A 117 3.38 1.66 1.26
C GLN A 117 3.98 2.50 2.36
N LEU A 118 4.81 3.47 2.00
CA LEU A 118 5.41 4.38 2.98
C LEU A 118 4.34 5.30 3.56
N ARG A 119 4.11 5.18 4.88
CA ARG A 119 3.12 5.99 5.58
C ARG A 119 3.53 7.46 5.56
N GLY A 120 2.63 8.33 5.10
CA GLY A 120 2.90 9.75 5.00
C GLY A 120 3.81 10.15 3.84
N GLY A 121 4.27 9.19 3.03
CA GLY A 121 5.07 9.45 1.85
C GLY A 121 6.35 10.23 2.11
N LEU A 122 6.76 11.03 1.12
CA LEU A 122 7.97 11.85 1.21
C LEU A 122 7.93 12.86 2.35
N ALA A 123 6.75 13.41 2.65
CA ALA A 123 6.62 14.38 3.74
C ALA A 123 7.04 13.79 5.09
N ALA A 124 6.59 12.58 5.40
CA ALA A 124 6.98 11.89 6.63
C ALA A 124 8.48 11.55 6.64
N TRP A 125 9.03 11.17 5.49
CA TRP A 125 10.45 10.91 5.33
C TRP A 125 11.29 12.15 5.64
N GLN A 126 10.89 13.30 5.12
CA GLN A 126 11.56 14.58 5.36
C GLN A 126 11.43 15.03 6.83
N GLN A 127 10.26 14.84 7.44
CA GLN A 127 10.03 15.14 8.86
C GLN A 127 10.89 14.32 9.78
N ALA A 128 11.27 13.11 9.38
CA ALA A 128 12.18 12.25 10.12
C ALA A 128 13.66 12.63 9.88
N SER A 129 13.92 13.72 9.16
CA SER A 129 15.26 14.19 8.82
C SER A 129 16.11 13.19 8.04
N LEU A 130 15.44 12.39 7.22
CA LEU A 130 16.08 11.40 6.37
C LEU A 130 16.50 12.01 5.02
N PRO A 131 17.55 11.49 4.37
CA PRO A 131 18.07 12.09 3.15
C PRO A 131 17.09 11.95 1.98
N VAL A 132 17.08 12.97 1.11
CA VAL A 132 16.25 13.03 -0.09
C VAL A 132 17.16 13.33 -1.27
N GLU A 133 16.92 12.67 -2.38
CA GLU A 133 17.60 12.93 -3.65
C GLU A 133 16.72 13.76 -4.59
N LYS A 134 17.34 14.42 -5.55
CA LYS A 134 16.63 15.14 -6.60
C LYS A 134 17.08 14.71 -7.99
#